data_eac05e683de6806a9a709e4fcd6338b1
#
_entry.id   eac05e683de6806a9a709e4fcd6338b1
#
_cell.length_a   1.000
_cell.length_b   1.000
_cell.length_c   1.000
_cell.angle_alpha   90.00
_cell.angle_beta   90.00
_cell.angle_gamma   90.00
#
_symmetry.space_group_name_H-M   'P 1'
#
loop_
_entity.id
_entity.type
_entity.pdbx_description
1 polymer ?
#
loop_
_entity_poly.entity_id
_entity_poly.type
_entity_poly.pdbx_seq_one_letter_code
_entity_poly.pdbx_strand_id
1 'polypeptide(L)'
;MVELYNDYKLMDEIKDNQGNAGALWKDLAECIKWQQEQADVLPDAHWVGGNPWDGKKANVDGWAAWNGKKSVLTLRNPSASAQTFTTTLREALDIPAYVRGKITLTHAFNQAELDGMPINKAIDIDTPLVLNLPGSSVFIYNGR
;
A
#
# COMPACT_ATOMS: atom_id res chain seq x y z
N MET A 1 4.07 7.27 4.51
CA MET A 1 4.20 8.72 4.77
C MET A 1 4.69 9.35 3.48
N VAL A 2 3.91 10.23 2.85
CA VAL A 2 4.39 11.08 1.75
C VAL A 2 4.93 12.32 2.43
N GLU A 3 6.24 12.36 2.65
CA GLU A 3 6.89 13.61 3.03
C GLU A 3 7.04 14.44 1.75
N LEU A 4 6.21 15.47 1.65
CA LEU A 4 6.39 16.48 0.64
C LEU A 4 7.56 17.37 1.08
N TYR A 5 8.75 16.98 0.72
CA TYR A 5 9.88 17.92 0.77
C TYR A 5 9.59 19.06 -0.20
N ASN A 6 9.89 20.30 0.21
CA ASN A 6 9.90 21.46 -0.67
C ASN A 6 11.03 21.29 -1.71
N ASP A 7 10.87 20.35 -2.62
CA ASP A 7 11.75 20.19 -3.74
C ASP A 7 11.24 21.08 -4.89
N TYR A 8 11.92 22.17 -5.13
CA TYR A 8 11.63 23.06 -6.26
C TYR A 8 11.65 22.32 -7.60
N LYS A 9 12.47 21.27 -7.73
CA LYS A 9 12.52 20.44 -8.93
C LYS A 9 11.22 19.66 -9.14
N LEU A 10 10.66 19.07 -8.09
CA LEU A 10 9.37 18.37 -8.19
C LEU A 10 8.26 19.32 -8.66
N MET A 11 8.24 20.57 -8.15
CA MET A 11 7.28 21.57 -8.58
C MET A 11 7.45 21.95 -10.05
N ASP A 12 8.68 22.05 -10.51
CA ASP A 12 8.98 22.35 -11.91
C ASP A 12 8.65 21.16 -12.81
N GLU A 13 9.00 19.94 -12.43
CA GLU A 13 8.63 18.72 -13.15
C GLU A 13 7.09 18.56 -13.29
N ILE A 14 6.32 18.91 -12.26
CA ILE A 14 4.85 18.91 -12.33
C ILE A 14 4.35 19.99 -13.30
N LYS A 15 4.97 21.18 -13.32
CA LYS A 15 4.59 22.27 -14.22
C LYS A 15 5.00 22.01 -15.67
N ASP A 16 6.20 21.45 -15.86
CA ASP A 16 6.80 21.24 -17.18
C ASP A 16 6.30 19.97 -17.88
N ASN A 17 5.55 19.13 -17.19
CA ASN A 17 4.98 17.90 -17.75
C ASN A 17 3.83 18.26 -18.71
N GLN A 18 4.23 18.64 -19.90
CA GLN A 18 3.39 19.21 -20.98
C GLN A 18 2.12 18.38 -21.22
N GLY A 19 0.98 18.94 -20.88
CA GLY A 19 -0.34 18.35 -21.07
C GLY A 19 -0.87 17.51 -19.91
N ASN A 20 -0.04 17.06 -18.97
CA ASN A 20 -0.45 16.23 -17.82
C ASN A 20 -0.36 16.94 -16.46
N ALA A 21 0.07 18.19 -16.42
CA ALA A 21 0.22 18.92 -15.16
C ALA A 21 -1.07 18.92 -14.31
N GLY A 22 -2.22 19.09 -14.95
CA GLY A 22 -3.51 19.03 -14.25
C GLY A 22 -3.84 17.66 -13.66
N ALA A 23 -3.48 16.56 -14.34
CA ALA A 23 -3.67 15.21 -13.85
C ALA A 23 -2.76 14.92 -12.65
N LEU A 24 -1.47 15.29 -12.73
CA LEU A 24 -0.52 15.11 -11.63
C LEU A 24 -0.91 15.91 -10.39
N TRP A 25 -1.39 17.15 -10.55
CA TRP A 25 -1.92 17.94 -9.42
C TRP A 25 -3.15 17.28 -8.80
N LYS A 26 -4.03 16.72 -9.61
CA LYS A 26 -5.21 15.99 -9.14
C LYS A 26 -4.80 14.75 -8.35
N ASP A 27 -3.89 13.95 -8.89
CA ASP A 27 -3.38 12.74 -8.23
C ASP A 27 -2.70 13.08 -6.90
N LEU A 28 -1.90 14.14 -6.86
CA LEU A 28 -1.28 14.63 -5.62
C LEU A 28 -2.34 15.06 -4.60
N ALA A 29 -3.37 15.79 -5.03
CA ALA A 29 -4.45 16.22 -4.15
C ALA A 29 -5.25 15.02 -3.60
N GLU A 30 -5.50 13.99 -4.41
CA GLU A 30 -6.14 12.74 -3.97
C GLU A 30 -5.27 12.00 -2.94
N CYS A 31 -3.96 11.93 -3.16
CA CYS A 31 -3.03 11.33 -2.19
C CYS A 31 -3.01 12.08 -0.86
N ILE A 32 -2.97 13.41 -0.89
CA ILE A 32 -3.00 14.25 0.33
C ILE A 32 -4.32 14.04 1.09
N LYS A 33 -5.45 14.06 0.38
CA LYS A 33 -6.76 13.81 0.98
C LYS A 33 -6.82 12.44 1.63
N TRP A 34 -6.41 11.40 0.91
CA TRP A 34 -6.34 10.04 1.44
C TRP A 34 -5.46 9.97 2.69
N GLN A 35 -4.28 10.60 2.68
CA GLN A 35 -3.39 10.65 3.84
C GLN A 35 -4.06 11.31 5.06
N GLN A 36 -4.82 12.38 4.85
CA GLN A 36 -5.60 13.04 5.91
C GLN A 36 -6.71 12.13 6.45
N GLU A 37 -7.40 11.40 5.59
CA GLU A 37 -8.44 10.43 5.97
C GLU A 37 -7.89 9.24 6.75
N GLN A 38 -6.61 8.89 6.55
CA GLN A 38 -5.90 7.80 7.25
C GLN A 38 -4.96 8.29 8.35
N ALA A 39 -5.01 9.57 8.72
CA ALA A 39 -4.09 10.18 9.68
C ALA A 39 -4.12 9.54 11.08
N ASP A 40 -5.20 8.86 11.44
CA ASP A 40 -5.37 8.15 12.70
C ASP A 40 -4.75 6.74 12.72
N VAL A 41 -4.39 6.18 11.57
CA VAL A 41 -3.79 4.85 11.47
C VAL A 41 -2.35 4.89 10.94
N LEU A 42 -2.01 5.82 10.07
CA LEU A 42 -0.68 5.91 9.44
C LEU A 42 0.50 6.08 10.42
N PRO A 43 0.37 6.71 11.62
CA PRO A 43 1.48 6.78 12.57
C PRO A 43 2.02 5.42 13.02
N ASP A 44 1.22 4.36 12.95
CA ASP A 44 1.61 3.00 13.32
C ASP A 44 2.17 2.20 12.14
N ALA A 45 2.56 2.89 11.06
CA ALA A 45 3.06 2.22 9.85
C ALA A 45 4.38 1.49 10.11
N HIS A 46 4.43 0.23 9.67
CA HIS A 46 5.60 -0.64 9.75
C HIS A 46 5.88 -1.29 8.40
N TRP A 47 7.06 -1.88 8.27
CA TRP A 47 7.52 -2.55 7.07
C TRP A 47 6.88 -3.94 6.91
N VAL A 48 6.54 -4.31 5.66
CA VAL A 48 5.99 -5.62 5.30
C VAL A 48 6.84 -6.26 4.21
N GLY A 49 7.07 -7.57 4.32
CA GLY A 49 7.71 -8.35 3.27
C GLY A 49 9.21 -8.24 3.23
N GLY A 50 9.77 -8.18 2.03
CA GLY A 50 11.20 -8.24 1.78
C GLY A 50 12.00 -7.10 2.40
N ASN A 51 13.30 -7.31 2.55
CA ASN A 51 14.21 -6.29 3.03
C ASN A 51 14.84 -5.55 1.84
N PRO A 52 14.50 -4.27 1.58
CA PRO A 52 15.07 -3.51 0.47
C PRO A 52 16.56 -3.20 0.66
N TRP A 53 17.05 -3.36 1.88
CA TRP A 53 18.43 -3.02 2.26
C TRP A 53 19.41 -4.19 2.15
N ASP A 54 18.94 -5.41 1.85
CA ASP A 54 19.83 -6.57 1.72
C ASP A 54 20.66 -6.56 0.43
N GLY A 55 20.36 -5.64 -0.50
CA GLY A 55 21.07 -5.40 -1.75
C GLY A 55 21.03 -6.57 -2.74
N LYS A 56 20.31 -7.65 -2.43
CA LYS A 56 20.42 -8.91 -3.16
C LYS A 56 19.22 -9.26 -4.01
N LYS A 57 18.02 -8.86 -3.64
CA LYS A 57 16.79 -9.19 -4.36
C LYS A 57 15.75 -8.09 -4.23
N ALA A 58 15.15 -7.75 -5.35
CA ALA A 58 13.95 -6.92 -5.41
C ALA A 58 12.74 -7.80 -5.05
N ASN A 59 12.58 -8.15 -3.77
CA ASN A 59 11.43 -8.91 -3.28
C ASN A 59 10.23 -7.98 -3.09
N VAL A 60 9.03 -8.59 -3.06
CA VAL A 60 7.81 -7.85 -2.69
C VAL A 60 7.98 -7.26 -1.30
N ASP A 61 7.71 -5.99 -1.18
CA ASP A 61 7.78 -5.21 0.05
C ASP A 61 6.59 -4.26 0.17
N GLY A 62 6.48 -3.55 1.28
CA GLY A 62 5.45 -2.54 1.47
C GLY A 62 5.41 -1.95 2.86
N TRP A 63 4.31 -1.26 3.11
CA TRP A 63 4.00 -0.64 4.40
C TRP A 63 2.60 -1.03 4.82
N ALA A 64 2.42 -1.28 6.10
CA ALA A 64 1.12 -1.53 6.66
C ALA A 64 0.94 -0.81 7.99
N ALA A 65 -0.30 -0.52 8.33
CA ALA A 65 -0.67 0.09 9.60
C ALA A 65 -2.02 -0.47 10.05
N TRP A 66 -2.21 -0.63 11.36
CA TRP A 66 -3.45 -1.08 11.96
C TRP A 66 -3.63 -0.48 13.36
N ASN A 67 -4.81 0.07 13.65
CA ASN A 67 -5.12 0.71 14.94
C ASN A 67 -6.31 0.05 15.69
N GLY A 68 -6.70 -1.15 15.29
CA GLY A 68 -7.84 -1.86 15.88
C GLY A 68 -9.18 -1.54 15.23
N LYS A 69 -9.28 -0.50 14.40
CA LYS A 69 -10.51 -0.09 13.70
C LYS A 69 -10.31 0.08 12.21
N LYS A 70 -9.16 0.59 11.83
CA LYS A 70 -8.76 0.82 10.44
C LYS A 70 -7.44 0.13 10.18
N SER A 71 -7.19 -0.16 8.92
CA SER A 71 -5.89 -0.59 8.43
C SER A 71 -5.56 0.03 7.08
N VAL A 72 -4.28 0.11 6.80
CA VAL A 72 -3.73 0.43 5.49
C VAL A 72 -2.72 -0.65 5.14
N LEU A 73 -2.77 -1.16 3.93
CA LEU A 73 -1.80 -2.11 3.41
C LEU A 73 -1.32 -1.64 2.04
N THR A 74 -0.04 -1.40 1.92
CA THR A 74 0.63 -1.11 0.65
C THR A 74 1.55 -2.27 0.32
N LEU A 75 1.46 -2.79 -0.89
CA LEU A 75 2.35 -3.82 -1.41
C LEU A 75 2.99 -3.34 -2.71
N ARG A 76 4.29 -3.53 -2.84
CA ARG A 76 5.07 -3.14 -4.00
C ARG A 76 5.89 -4.33 -4.51
N ASN A 77 5.88 -4.55 -5.82
CA ASN A 77 6.84 -5.41 -6.49
C ASN A 77 7.85 -4.53 -7.24
N PRO A 78 9.05 -4.33 -6.72
CA PRO A 78 10.09 -3.51 -7.36
C PRO A 78 10.80 -4.23 -8.51
N SER A 79 10.61 -5.54 -8.65
CA SER A 79 11.18 -6.33 -9.75
C SER A 79 10.48 -6.04 -11.07
N ALA A 80 11.18 -6.18 -12.18
CA ALA A 80 10.56 -6.15 -13.51
C ALA A 80 9.69 -7.39 -13.82
N SER A 81 9.86 -8.48 -13.06
CA SER A 81 9.13 -9.73 -13.23
C SER A 81 8.04 -9.88 -12.17
N ALA A 82 6.96 -10.60 -12.51
CA ALA A 82 5.93 -10.94 -11.53
C ALA A 82 6.51 -11.77 -10.38
N GLN A 83 5.99 -11.56 -9.17
CA GLN A 83 6.37 -12.28 -7.97
C GLN A 83 5.14 -12.72 -7.17
N THR A 84 5.26 -13.89 -6.55
CA THR A 84 4.26 -14.37 -5.60
C THR A 84 4.67 -13.98 -4.18
N PHE A 85 3.74 -13.41 -3.44
CA PHE A 85 3.90 -13.05 -2.03
C PHE A 85 2.82 -13.75 -1.21
N THR A 86 3.25 -14.51 -0.21
CA THR A 86 2.33 -15.22 0.69
C THR A 86 2.40 -14.61 2.07
N THR A 87 1.25 -14.28 2.64
CA THR A 87 1.11 -13.68 3.96
C THR A 87 -0.29 -13.93 4.52
N THR A 88 -0.52 -13.54 5.77
CA THR A 88 -1.86 -13.36 6.34
C THR A 88 -2.08 -11.88 6.65
N LEU A 89 -3.33 -11.44 6.86
CA LEU A 89 -3.56 -10.07 7.31
C LEU A 89 -2.98 -9.83 8.70
N ARG A 90 -2.94 -10.86 9.54
CA ARG A 90 -2.28 -10.78 10.85
C ARG A 90 -0.80 -10.43 10.73
N GLU A 91 -0.07 -11.15 9.88
CA GLU A 91 1.36 -10.91 9.67
C GLU A 91 1.61 -9.56 9.00
N ALA A 92 0.86 -9.26 7.93
CA ALA A 92 1.06 -8.03 7.19
C ALA A 92 0.73 -6.76 8.00
N LEU A 93 -0.26 -6.83 8.90
CA LEU A 93 -0.73 -5.70 9.71
C LEU A 93 -0.18 -5.73 11.15
N ASP A 94 0.72 -6.64 11.47
CA ASP A 94 1.29 -6.87 12.83
C ASP A 94 0.21 -6.94 13.93
N ILE A 95 -0.89 -7.66 13.63
CA ILE A 95 -2.02 -7.77 14.55
C ILE A 95 -1.67 -8.72 15.70
N PRO A 96 -1.80 -8.28 16.96
CA PRO A 96 -1.47 -9.09 18.12
C PRO A 96 -2.15 -10.45 18.13
N ALA A 97 -1.45 -11.48 18.63
CA ALA A 97 -1.90 -12.87 18.59
C ALA A 97 -3.23 -13.14 19.34
N TYR A 98 -3.59 -12.31 20.29
CA TYR A 98 -4.85 -12.42 21.04
C TYR A 98 -6.07 -11.85 20.33
N VAL A 99 -5.87 -11.02 19.28
CA VAL A 99 -6.96 -10.43 18.49
C VAL A 99 -7.56 -11.50 17.59
N ARG A 100 -8.87 -11.52 17.44
CA ARG A 100 -9.61 -12.35 16.48
C ARG A 100 -10.55 -11.47 15.69
N GLY A 101 -10.81 -11.83 14.44
CA GLY A 101 -11.74 -11.09 13.63
C GLY A 101 -11.49 -11.19 12.13
N LYS A 102 -12.20 -10.33 11.42
CA LYS A 102 -12.12 -10.23 9.97
C LYS A 102 -11.91 -8.78 9.59
N ILE A 103 -11.24 -8.56 8.48
CA ILE A 103 -11.03 -7.25 7.88
C ILE A 103 -11.58 -7.28 6.46
N THR A 104 -12.28 -6.23 6.07
CA THR A 104 -12.72 -6.01 4.69
C THR A 104 -11.79 -5.00 4.05
N LEU A 105 -11.08 -5.40 3.00
CA LEU A 105 -10.20 -4.52 2.23
C LEU A 105 -10.95 -3.89 1.06
N THR A 106 -10.64 -2.62 0.81
CA THR A 106 -11.09 -1.85 -0.35
C THR A 106 -9.89 -1.19 -1.03
N HIS A 107 -10.00 -0.90 -2.31
CA HIS A 107 -8.96 -0.10 -2.98
C HIS A 107 -8.89 1.30 -2.37
N ALA A 108 -7.68 1.79 -2.15
CA ALA A 108 -7.46 3.17 -1.68
C ALA A 108 -7.60 4.17 -2.83
N PHE A 109 -7.21 3.75 -4.04
CA PHE A 109 -7.24 4.53 -5.27
C PHE A 109 -7.82 3.71 -6.41
N ASN A 110 -8.05 4.36 -7.57
CA ASN A 110 -8.38 3.64 -8.79
C ASN A 110 -7.15 2.86 -9.28
N GLN A 111 -7.13 1.57 -9.03
CA GLN A 111 -6.05 0.64 -9.35
C GLN A 111 -6.59 -0.66 -9.92
N ALA A 112 -5.73 -1.42 -10.61
CA ALA A 112 -6.07 -2.76 -11.06
C ALA A 112 -6.32 -3.71 -9.89
N GLU A 113 -7.04 -4.79 -10.12
CA GLU A 113 -7.17 -5.86 -9.14
C GLU A 113 -5.87 -6.65 -9.02
N LEU A 114 -5.52 -6.99 -7.78
CA LEU A 114 -4.40 -7.88 -7.49
C LEU A 114 -4.91 -9.32 -7.42
N ASP A 115 -4.32 -10.18 -8.23
CA ASP A 115 -4.65 -11.61 -8.19
C ASP A 115 -4.35 -12.20 -6.82
N GLY A 116 -5.35 -12.89 -6.27
CA GLY A 116 -5.32 -13.47 -4.93
C GLY A 116 -5.77 -12.55 -3.80
N MET A 117 -6.03 -11.25 -4.06
CA MET A 117 -6.51 -10.32 -3.03
C MET A 117 -8.05 -10.22 -3.04
N PRO A 118 -8.74 -10.72 -2.01
CA PRO A 118 -10.20 -10.58 -1.90
C PRO A 118 -10.57 -9.13 -1.55
N ILE A 119 -11.27 -8.44 -2.46
CA ILE A 119 -11.74 -7.07 -2.26
C ILE A 119 -13.22 -7.06 -1.95
N ASN A 120 -13.67 -6.15 -1.06
CA ASN A 120 -15.06 -5.99 -0.61
C ASN A 120 -15.64 -7.27 0.03
N LYS A 121 -14.78 -8.12 0.57
CA LYS A 121 -15.16 -9.34 1.29
C LYS A 121 -14.48 -9.36 2.66
N ALA A 122 -15.19 -9.84 3.67
CA ALA A 122 -14.63 -10.04 5.01
C ALA A 122 -13.64 -11.21 5.00
N ILE A 123 -12.38 -10.93 5.24
CA ILE A 123 -11.26 -11.87 5.26
C ILE A 123 -10.92 -12.14 6.72
N ASP A 124 -10.89 -13.39 7.14
CA ASP A 124 -10.35 -13.75 8.45
C ASP A 124 -8.87 -13.41 8.49
N ILE A 125 -8.43 -12.74 9.56
CA ILE A 125 -7.06 -12.22 9.66
C ILE A 125 -5.99 -13.30 9.64
N ASP A 126 -6.33 -14.54 9.92
CA ASP A 126 -5.43 -15.71 9.89
C ASP A 126 -5.50 -16.50 8.57
N THR A 127 -6.34 -16.07 7.62
CA THR A 127 -6.42 -16.74 6.31
C THR A 127 -5.16 -16.48 5.49
N PRO A 128 -4.46 -17.52 5.01
CA PRO A 128 -3.35 -17.34 4.09
C PRO A 128 -3.80 -16.72 2.77
N LEU A 129 -3.10 -15.68 2.35
CA LEU A 129 -3.27 -14.99 1.07
C LEU A 129 -2.07 -15.31 0.19
N VAL A 130 -2.31 -15.78 -1.01
CA VAL A 130 -1.28 -16.00 -2.04
C VAL A 130 -1.51 -14.96 -3.13
N LEU A 131 -0.65 -13.96 -3.18
CA LEU A 131 -0.80 -12.77 -4.00
C LEU A 131 0.21 -12.80 -5.15
N ASN A 132 -0.25 -12.61 -6.38
CA ASN A 132 0.61 -12.59 -7.57
C ASN A 132 0.76 -11.16 -8.07
N LEU A 133 1.81 -10.47 -7.66
CA LEU A 133 2.07 -9.08 -8.02
C LEU A 133 2.78 -9.00 -9.38
N PRO A 134 2.20 -8.31 -10.35
CA PRO A 134 2.90 -7.99 -11.60
C PRO A 134 4.22 -7.26 -11.36
N GLY A 135 5.15 -7.35 -12.30
CA GLY A 135 6.41 -6.60 -12.20
C GLY A 135 6.18 -5.09 -12.17
N SER A 136 7.00 -4.37 -11.41
CA SER A 136 6.96 -2.90 -11.29
C SER A 136 5.57 -2.37 -10.91
N SER A 137 4.93 -3.01 -9.92
CA SER A 137 3.57 -2.67 -9.50
C SER A 137 3.48 -2.22 -8.04
N VAL A 138 2.46 -1.42 -7.75
CA VAL A 138 2.10 -0.98 -6.39
C VAL A 138 0.59 -1.13 -6.21
N PHE A 139 0.18 -1.63 -5.07
CA PHE A 139 -1.23 -1.77 -4.67
C PHE A 139 -1.43 -1.19 -3.28
N ILE A 140 -2.50 -0.43 -3.08
CA ILE A 140 -2.79 0.24 -1.82
C ILE A 140 -4.25 -0.06 -1.43
N TYR A 141 -4.43 -0.52 -0.20
CA TYR A 141 -5.72 -0.91 0.35
C TYR A 141 -6.03 -0.20 1.65
N ASN A 142 -7.28 0.15 1.82
CA ASN A 142 -7.86 0.53 3.11
C ASN A 142 -8.60 -0.67 3.67
N GLY A 143 -8.53 -0.89 5.00
CA GLY A 143 -9.22 -1.98 5.68
C GLY A 143 -10.06 -1.49 6.87
N ARG A 144 -11.15 -2.21 7.12
CA ARG A 144 -12.05 -2.00 8.27
C ARG A 144 -12.58 -3.32 8.80
#